data_953c816380c937bee0c849e66bee2b4f
#
_entry.id   953c816380c937bee0c849e66bee2b4f
#
_cell.length_a   1.000
_cell.length_b   1.000
_cell.length_c   1.000
_cell.angle_alpha   90.00
_cell.angle_beta   90.00
_cell.angle_gamma   90.00
#
_symmetry.space_group_name_H-M   'P 1'
#
loop_
_entity.id
_entity.type
_entity.pdbx_description
1 polymer ?
#
loop_
_entity_poly.entity_id
_entity_poly.type
_entity_poly.pdbx_seq_one_letter_code
_entity_poly.pdbx_strand_id
1 'polypeptide(L)'
;MNVSKWIGTGIALHAALVAGAAAAPSVALDIGHFLEKPGATSARGREEFSFNRELALEIERALKQHGLRTQLIGADGAQIRLGARATQGRGADFFLSVHHDSVQPHFLQTWEHAGEARNFSDRYAGFSLFVSRRNPAPGASLACASALGEALRRAGFQPSLYHADPIAGESKPFADRANGVHYYDNLVVLKSAASPAVLFEAGVIVNRDEELVLGQAGTRERIAVAVAAGLGGCLDAKGTKRER
;
A
#
# COMPACT_ATOMS: atom_id res chain seq x y z
N MET A 1 80.72 30.21 -9.90
CA MET A 1 80.03 29.23 -9.11
C MET A 1 78.53 29.50 -9.24
N ASN A 2 77.79 28.81 -10.11
CA ASN A 2 76.37 28.94 -10.34
C ASN A 2 75.62 27.79 -9.66
N VAL A 3 74.76 28.14 -8.74
CA VAL A 3 73.91 27.18 -8.03
C VAL A 3 72.49 27.22 -8.64
N SER A 4 72.16 26.24 -9.44
CA SER A 4 70.81 26.05 -10.02
C SER A 4 69.86 25.54 -8.94
N LYS A 5 68.80 26.31 -8.67
CA LYS A 5 67.67 25.87 -7.83
C LYS A 5 66.63 25.09 -8.68
N TRP A 6 66.42 23.85 -8.36
CA TRP A 6 65.31 23.03 -8.88
C TRP A 6 64.05 23.33 -8.06
N ILE A 7 63.00 23.83 -8.75
CA ILE A 7 61.66 23.98 -8.19
C ILE A 7 60.88 22.74 -8.58
N GLY A 8 60.63 21.85 -7.62
CA GLY A 8 59.79 20.68 -7.82
C GLY A 8 58.31 21.08 -7.75
N THR A 9 57.60 20.99 -8.85
CA THR A 9 56.14 21.19 -8.92
C THR A 9 55.44 19.90 -8.48
N GLY A 10 54.96 19.87 -7.25
CA GLY A 10 54.12 18.76 -6.75
C GLY A 10 52.71 18.84 -7.37
N ILE A 11 52.34 17.84 -8.16
CA ILE A 11 50.95 17.65 -8.65
C ILE A 11 50.17 16.97 -7.56
N ALA A 12 49.27 17.70 -6.89
CA ALA A 12 48.30 17.14 -5.95
C ALA A 12 47.17 16.43 -6.72
N LEU A 13 47.19 15.10 -6.68
CA LEU A 13 46.15 14.27 -7.27
C LEU A 13 44.91 14.33 -6.36
N HIS A 14 43.88 15.09 -6.72
CA HIS A 14 42.58 15.11 -6.03
C HIS A 14 41.79 13.87 -6.46
N ALA A 15 41.75 12.84 -5.64
CA ALA A 15 40.82 11.73 -5.80
C ALA A 15 39.40 12.24 -5.43
N ALA A 16 38.58 12.49 -6.44
CA ALA A 16 37.15 12.75 -6.23
C ALA A 16 36.49 11.43 -5.79
N LEU A 17 36.07 11.36 -4.52
CA LEU A 17 35.16 10.31 -4.05
C LEU A 17 33.82 10.49 -4.77
N VAL A 18 33.56 9.65 -5.76
CA VAL A 18 32.21 9.50 -6.31
C VAL A 18 31.39 8.74 -5.25
N ALA A 19 30.66 9.47 -4.42
CA ALA A 19 29.64 8.88 -3.57
C ALA A 19 28.61 8.22 -4.50
N GLY A 20 28.60 6.88 -4.52
CA GLY A 20 27.60 6.13 -5.29
C GLY A 20 26.21 6.49 -4.74
N ALA A 21 25.36 7.12 -5.58
CA ALA A 21 23.99 7.38 -5.21
C ALA A 21 23.31 6.04 -4.89
N ALA A 22 22.81 5.89 -3.67
CA ALA A 22 22.01 4.71 -3.31
C ALA A 22 20.81 4.61 -4.24
N ALA A 23 20.49 3.41 -4.70
CA ALA A 23 19.35 3.20 -5.57
C ALA A 23 18.06 3.61 -4.83
N ALA A 24 17.17 4.35 -5.53
CA ALA A 24 15.88 4.76 -4.97
C ALA A 24 15.11 3.56 -4.39
N PRO A 25 14.42 3.73 -3.25
CA PRO A 25 13.62 2.66 -2.66
C PRO A 25 12.56 2.12 -3.63
N SER A 26 12.21 0.85 -3.46
CA SER A 26 11.28 0.13 -4.34
C SER A 26 10.07 -0.42 -3.60
N VAL A 27 8.89 -0.33 -4.25
CA VAL A 27 7.62 -0.85 -3.75
C VAL A 27 7.11 -1.94 -4.69
N ALA A 28 6.91 -3.15 -4.16
CA ALA A 28 6.12 -4.17 -4.80
C ALA A 28 4.64 -3.87 -4.55
N LEU A 29 3.92 -3.53 -5.60
CA LEU A 29 2.52 -3.12 -5.57
C LEU A 29 1.66 -4.29 -6.07
N ASP A 30 1.04 -4.99 -5.14
CA ASP A 30 0.20 -6.15 -5.39
C ASP A 30 -1.25 -5.72 -5.58
N ILE A 31 -1.85 -6.11 -6.71
CA ILE A 31 -3.26 -5.87 -7.01
C ILE A 31 -4.06 -7.05 -6.49
N GLY A 32 -4.86 -6.83 -5.45
CA GLY A 32 -5.68 -7.86 -4.83
C GLY A 32 -6.62 -8.54 -5.82
N HIS A 33 -6.85 -9.84 -5.62
CA HIS A 33 -7.70 -10.68 -6.48
C HIS A 33 -7.18 -10.90 -7.91
N PHE A 34 -8.04 -11.40 -8.81
CA PHE A 34 -7.76 -11.67 -10.23
C PHE A 34 -9.08 -11.91 -10.98
N LEU A 35 -9.08 -11.94 -12.31
CA LEU A 35 -10.30 -11.94 -13.13
C LEU A 35 -11.28 -13.07 -12.81
N GLU A 36 -10.79 -14.31 -12.56
CA GLU A 36 -11.66 -15.47 -12.27
C GLU A 36 -12.18 -15.50 -10.81
N LYS A 37 -11.52 -14.77 -9.90
CA LYS A 37 -11.93 -14.59 -8.50
C LYS A 37 -11.75 -13.12 -8.12
N PRO A 38 -12.69 -12.28 -8.56
CA PRO A 38 -12.52 -10.83 -8.52
C PRO A 38 -12.73 -10.19 -7.13
N GLY A 39 -12.95 -10.98 -6.09
CA GLY A 39 -13.21 -10.49 -4.74
C GLY A 39 -14.67 -10.18 -4.50
N ALA A 40 -14.93 -9.13 -3.74
CA ALA A 40 -16.27 -8.66 -3.44
C ALA A 40 -16.93 -8.03 -4.68
N THR A 41 -18.26 -8.02 -4.66
CA THR A 41 -19.06 -7.27 -5.65
C THR A 41 -19.62 -6.02 -4.97
N SER A 42 -19.43 -4.87 -5.56
CA SER A 42 -19.89 -3.59 -5.04
C SER A 42 -21.43 -3.46 -5.01
N ALA A 43 -21.92 -2.46 -4.33
CA ALA A 43 -23.37 -2.23 -4.20
C ALA A 43 -24.10 -2.13 -5.56
N ARG A 44 -23.40 -1.72 -6.63
CA ARG A 44 -23.96 -1.61 -8.00
C ARG A 44 -23.46 -2.70 -8.95
N GLY A 45 -22.76 -3.71 -8.43
CA GLY A 45 -22.41 -4.89 -9.22
C GLY A 45 -21.04 -4.84 -9.90
N ARG A 46 -20.21 -3.87 -9.58
CA ARG A 46 -18.83 -3.81 -10.06
C ARG A 46 -17.92 -4.67 -9.19
N GLU A 47 -16.99 -5.39 -9.80
CA GLU A 47 -16.06 -6.31 -9.12
C GLU A 47 -14.92 -5.56 -8.43
N GLU A 48 -14.51 -6.01 -7.25
CA GLU A 48 -13.42 -5.45 -6.44
C GLU A 48 -12.11 -5.38 -7.21
N PHE A 49 -11.75 -6.42 -7.98
CA PHE A 49 -10.54 -6.42 -8.79
C PHE A 49 -10.42 -5.21 -9.70
N SER A 50 -11.54 -4.74 -10.27
CA SER A 50 -11.55 -3.55 -11.12
C SER A 50 -11.19 -2.29 -10.35
N PHE A 51 -11.70 -2.11 -9.13
CA PHE A 51 -11.33 -1.01 -8.24
C PHE A 51 -9.85 -1.10 -7.83
N ASN A 52 -9.41 -2.28 -7.42
CA ASN A 52 -8.04 -2.54 -6.99
C ASN A 52 -7.03 -2.18 -8.10
N ARG A 53 -7.32 -2.63 -9.33
CA ARG A 53 -6.46 -2.39 -10.49
C ARG A 53 -6.38 -0.91 -10.86
N GLU A 54 -7.51 -0.22 -10.90
CA GLU A 54 -7.53 1.21 -11.22
C GLU A 54 -6.77 2.03 -10.18
N LEU A 55 -7.01 1.77 -8.89
CA LEU A 55 -6.32 2.47 -7.82
C LEU A 55 -4.82 2.15 -7.81
N ALA A 56 -4.42 0.88 -7.97
CA ALA A 56 -3.02 0.50 -7.96
C ALA A 56 -2.22 1.16 -9.10
N LEU A 57 -2.82 1.34 -10.29
CA LEU A 57 -2.18 2.06 -11.39
C LEU A 57 -1.98 3.56 -11.09
N GLU A 58 -2.94 4.19 -10.39
CA GLU A 58 -2.77 5.57 -9.91
C GLU A 58 -1.68 5.66 -8.82
N ILE A 59 -1.67 4.71 -7.87
CA ILE A 59 -0.62 4.63 -6.84
C ILE A 59 0.75 4.44 -7.48
N GLU A 60 0.87 3.57 -8.48
CA GLU A 60 2.13 3.37 -9.21
C GLU A 60 2.65 4.68 -9.79
N ARG A 61 1.77 5.44 -10.45
CA ARG A 61 2.11 6.74 -11.04
C ARG A 61 2.60 7.73 -9.98
N ALA A 62 1.85 7.85 -8.87
CA ALA A 62 2.20 8.74 -7.78
C ALA A 62 3.52 8.35 -7.09
N LEU A 63 3.79 7.06 -6.86
CA LEU A 63 5.04 6.57 -6.30
C LEU A 63 6.24 6.91 -7.20
N LYS A 64 6.11 6.72 -8.53
CA LYS A 64 7.15 7.10 -9.50
C LYS A 64 7.42 8.61 -9.51
N GLN A 65 6.38 9.43 -9.40
CA GLN A 65 6.52 10.89 -9.26
C GLN A 65 7.23 11.30 -7.96
N HIS A 66 7.09 10.51 -6.91
CA HIS A 66 7.83 10.66 -5.65
C HIS A 66 9.24 10.06 -5.68
N GLY A 67 9.75 9.63 -6.85
CA GLY A 67 11.09 9.08 -7.00
C GLY A 67 11.25 7.63 -6.52
N LEU A 68 10.16 6.92 -6.20
CA LEU A 68 10.20 5.52 -5.82
C LEU A 68 10.13 4.61 -7.05
N ARG A 69 10.84 3.49 -7.02
CA ARG A 69 10.70 2.44 -8.03
C ARG A 69 9.51 1.55 -7.70
N THR A 70 8.86 1.01 -8.70
CA THR A 70 7.67 0.17 -8.52
C THR A 70 7.77 -1.13 -9.31
N GLN A 71 7.13 -2.17 -8.79
CA GLN A 71 6.89 -3.44 -9.46
C GLN A 71 5.42 -3.81 -9.27
N LEU A 72 4.64 -3.86 -10.36
CA LEU A 72 3.25 -4.31 -10.31
C LEU A 72 3.17 -5.84 -10.28
N ILE A 73 2.27 -6.37 -9.45
CA ILE A 73 1.96 -7.79 -9.33
C ILE A 73 0.45 -7.98 -9.60
N GLY A 74 0.10 -8.86 -10.55
CA GLY A 74 -1.28 -9.19 -10.88
C GLY A 74 -2.00 -8.17 -11.77
N ALA A 75 -1.29 -7.25 -12.44
CA ALA A 75 -1.89 -6.20 -13.27
C ALA A 75 -2.62 -6.74 -14.53
N ASP A 76 -2.23 -7.90 -15.01
CA ASP A 76 -2.86 -8.62 -16.12
C ASP A 76 -4.13 -9.37 -15.73
N GLY A 77 -4.43 -9.47 -14.42
CA GLY A 77 -5.58 -10.20 -13.88
C GLY A 77 -5.44 -11.72 -13.93
N ALA A 78 -4.26 -12.25 -14.25
CA ALA A 78 -4.00 -13.68 -14.23
C ALA A 78 -4.00 -14.23 -12.79
N GLN A 79 -4.39 -15.51 -12.64
CA GLN A 79 -4.40 -16.17 -11.36
C GLN A 79 -3.00 -16.29 -10.76
N ILE A 80 -2.81 -15.72 -9.58
CA ILE A 80 -1.59 -15.85 -8.79
C ILE A 80 -1.95 -16.37 -7.39
N ARG A 81 -1.29 -17.46 -6.96
CA ARG A 81 -1.47 -17.99 -5.58
C ARG A 81 -0.97 -16.95 -4.57
N LEU A 82 -1.65 -16.83 -3.42
CA LEU A 82 -1.34 -15.81 -2.39
C LEU A 82 0.14 -15.83 -1.96
N GLY A 83 0.74 -17.00 -1.74
CA GLY A 83 2.16 -17.10 -1.40
C GLY A 83 3.09 -16.69 -2.55
N ALA A 84 2.68 -16.92 -3.81
CA ALA A 84 3.45 -16.51 -4.99
C ALA A 84 3.45 -14.99 -5.18
N ARG A 85 2.38 -14.27 -4.81
CA ARG A 85 2.32 -12.80 -4.81
C ARG A 85 3.43 -12.20 -3.94
N ALA A 86 3.53 -12.67 -2.69
CA ALA A 86 4.60 -12.25 -1.79
C ALA A 86 6.01 -12.62 -2.33
N THR A 87 6.14 -13.76 -3.03
CA THR A 87 7.41 -14.18 -3.64
C THR A 87 7.80 -13.30 -4.82
N GLN A 88 6.85 -12.89 -5.65
CA GLN A 88 7.11 -11.96 -6.76
C GLN A 88 7.59 -10.59 -6.26
N GLY A 89 7.14 -10.16 -5.08
CA GLY A 89 7.60 -8.91 -4.43
C GLY A 89 8.99 -9.00 -3.78
N ARG A 90 9.71 -10.14 -3.87
CA ARG A 90 11.05 -10.26 -3.29
C ARG A 90 12.03 -9.28 -3.93
N GLY A 91 12.86 -8.66 -3.09
CA GLY A 91 13.84 -7.68 -3.51
C GLY A 91 13.32 -6.24 -3.52
N ALA A 92 12.01 -6.04 -3.34
CA ALA A 92 11.48 -4.71 -3.05
C ALA A 92 11.71 -4.34 -1.58
N ASP A 93 11.87 -3.04 -1.32
CA ASP A 93 12.05 -2.50 0.04
C ASP A 93 10.75 -2.47 0.84
N PHE A 94 9.61 -2.51 0.15
CA PHE A 94 8.28 -2.53 0.73
C PHE A 94 7.28 -3.32 -0.14
N PHE A 95 6.29 -3.97 0.50
CA PHE A 95 5.19 -4.67 -0.17
C PHE A 95 3.86 -4.02 0.21
N LEU A 96 3.10 -3.53 -0.77
CA LEU A 96 1.77 -2.95 -0.60
C LEU A 96 0.75 -3.76 -1.40
N SER A 97 -0.21 -4.40 -0.72
CA SER A 97 -1.34 -5.06 -1.37
C SER A 97 -2.56 -4.13 -1.36
N VAL A 98 -3.12 -3.86 -2.53
CA VAL A 98 -4.23 -2.91 -2.72
C VAL A 98 -5.54 -3.66 -2.90
N HIS A 99 -6.50 -3.35 -2.06
CA HIS A 99 -7.82 -3.95 -1.97
C HIS A 99 -8.92 -2.89 -1.78
N HIS A 100 -10.16 -3.32 -1.91
CA HIS A 100 -11.37 -2.61 -1.48
C HIS A 100 -12.25 -3.56 -0.69
N ASP A 101 -12.76 -3.07 0.42
CA ASP A 101 -13.41 -3.86 1.45
C ASP A 101 -14.87 -4.18 1.14
N SER A 102 -15.37 -5.19 1.82
CA SER A 102 -16.76 -5.53 1.99
C SER A 102 -17.07 -5.71 3.48
N VAL A 103 -18.27 -6.18 3.79
CA VAL A 103 -18.68 -6.47 5.17
C VAL A 103 -19.08 -7.93 5.31
N GLN A 104 -19.17 -8.42 6.57
CA GLN A 104 -19.65 -9.77 6.83
C GLN A 104 -21.09 -9.96 6.29
N PRO A 105 -21.43 -11.15 5.75
CA PRO A 105 -22.71 -11.38 5.06
C PRO A 105 -23.95 -10.98 5.85
N HIS A 106 -23.93 -11.08 7.17
CA HIS A 106 -25.07 -10.74 8.04
C HIS A 106 -25.34 -9.23 8.15
N PHE A 107 -24.45 -8.38 7.64
CA PHE A 107 -24.65 -6.92 7.52
C PHE A 107 -25.16 -6.50 6.15
N LEU A 108 -25.18 -7.42 5.18
CA LEU A 108 -25.68 -7.13 3.85
C LEU A 108 -27.21 -7.11 3.82
N GLN A 109 -27.73 -6.12 3.14
CA GLN A 109 -29.13 -5.97 2.76
C GLN A 109 -29.23 -6.09 1.24
N THR A 110 -30.43 -6.35 0.75
CA THR A 110 -30.69 -6.42 -0.69
C THR A 110 -31.47 -5.20 -1.16
N TRP A 111 -31.11 -4.66 -2.31
CA TRP A 111 -31.83 -3.60 -3.00
C TRP A 111 -31.92 -3.92 -4.50
N GLU A 112 -32.84 -3.26 -5.19
CA GLU A 112 -32.92 -3.34 -6.64
C GLU A 112 -32.09 -2.22 -7.27
N HIS A 113 -31.18 -2.59 -8.17
CA HIS A 113 -30.40 -1.65 -8.96
C HIS A 113 -30.33 -2.10 -10.41
N ALA A 114 -30.78 -1.25 -11.34
CA ALA A 114 -30.82 -1.52 -12.78
C ALA A 114 -31.56 -2.83 -13.15
N GLY A 115 -32.62 -3.18 -12.41
CA GLY A 115 -33.44 -4.39 -12.65
C GLY A 115 -32.84 -5.66 -12.05
N GLU A 116 -31.75 -5.57 -11.26
CA GLU A 116 -31.12 -6.71 -10.62
C GLU A 116 -31.07 -6.54 -9.10
N ALA A 117 -31.27 -7.65 -8.37
CA ALA A 117 -31.07 -7.69 -6.92
C ALA A 117 -29.58 -7.62 -6.60
N ARG A 118 -29.18 -6.64 -5.81
CA ARG A 118 -27.80 -6.38 -5.39
C ARG A 118 -27.70 -6.32 -3.87
N ASN A 119 -26.54 -6.69 -3.35
CA ASN A 119 -26.24 -6.59 -1.92
C ASN A 119 -25.55 -5.26 -1.61
N PHE A 120 -25.90 -4.66 -0.47
CA PHE A 120 -25.30 -3.43 0.01
C PHE A 120 -25.25 -3.39 1.54
N SER A 121 -24.44 -2.50 2.10
CA SER A 121 -24.45 -2.12 3.51
C SER A 121 -23.97 -0.68 3.65
N ASP A 122 -24.84 0.23 4.05
CA ASP A 122 -24.46 1.63 4.29
C ASP A 122 -23.93 1.84 5.74
N ARG A 123 -23.77 0.76 6.50
CA ARG A 123 -23.37 0.81 7.90
C ARG A 123 -21.91 1.17 8.10
N TYR A 124 -21.05 0.69 7.23
CA TYR A 124 -19.60 0.84 7.34
C TYR A 124 -19.04 1.54 6.12
N ALA A 125 -18.01 2.34 6.34
CA ALA A 125 -17.28 3.09 5.33
C ALA A 125 -15.86 3.37 5.85
N GLY A 126 -14.99 3.86 4.96
CA GLY A 126 -13.64 4.27 5.30
C GLY A 126 -12.59 3.21 4.99
N PHE A 127 -11.33 3.64 5.06
CA PHE A 127 -10.17 2.79 4.76
C PHE A 127 -9.72 1.97 5.97
N SER A 128 -9.06 0.84 5.71
CA SER A 128 -8.38 0.02 6.71
C SER A 128 -7.00 -0.37 6.25
N LEU A 129 -6.08 -0.51 7.20
CA LEU A 129 -4.71 -0.95 6.96
C LEU A 129 -4.42 -2.18 7.83
N PHE A 130 -3.88 -3.23 7.22
CA PHE A 130 -3.53 -4.44 7.94
C PHE A 130 -2.05 -4.69 7.93
N VAL A 131 -1.52 -5.08 9.10
CA VAL A 131 -0.16 -5.54 9.31
C VAL A 131 -0.15 -6.90 10.00
N SER A 132 0.92 -7.67 9.82
CA SER A 132 1.09 -8.97 10.47
C SER A 132 2.30 -8.95 11.41
N ARG A 133 2.10 -9.36 12.67
CA ARG A 133 3.21 -9.59 13.62
C ARG A 133 4.11 -10.76 13.19
N ARG A 134 3.65 -11.58 12.24
CA ARG A 134 4.40 -12.70 11.64
C ARG A 134 5.22 -12.30 10.42
N ASN A 135 5.16 -11.03 9.99
CA ASN A 135 6.05 -10.51 8.95
C ASN A 135 7.49 -10.46 9.50
N PRO A 136 8.53 -10.70 8.69
CA PRO A 136 9.94 -10.60 9.12
C PRO A 136 10.34 -9.23 9.67
N ALA A 137 9.61 -8.16 9.30
CA ALA A 137 9.87 -6.80 9.73
C ALA A 137 8.59 -6.12 10.28
N PRO A 138 7.99 -6.64 11.38
CA PRO A 138 6.66 -6.20 11.83
C PRO A 138 6.65 -4.75 12.33
N GLY A 139 7.72 -4.31 13.01
CA GLY A 139 7.85 -2.92 13.47
C GLY A 139 7.95 -1.93 12.32
N ALA A 140 8.65 -2.29 11.24
CA ALA A 140 8.74 -1.46 10.05
C ALA A 140 7.42 -1.46 9.24
N SER A 141 6.70 -2.59 9.22
CA SER A 141 5.35 -2.66 8.63
C SER A 141 4.39 -1.73 9.35
N LEU A 142 4.39 -1.76 10.69
CA LEU A 142 3.55 -0.89 11.51
C LEU A 142 3.89 0.60 11.32
N ALA A 143 5.18 0.95 11.35
CA ALA A 143 5.59 2.34 11.16
C ALA A 143 5.13 2.90 9.81
N CYS A 144 5.29 2.12 8.72
CA CYS A 144 4.83 2.55 7.40
C CYS A 144 3.29 2.56 7.29
N ALA A 145 2.59 1.61 7.90
CA ALA A 145 1.13 1.61 7.95
C ALA A 145 0.59 2.83 8.68
N SER A 146 1.18 3.21 9.82
CA SER A 146 0.79 4.42 10.57
C SER A 146 1.04 5.70 9.76
N ALA A 147 2.19 5.81 9.10
CA ALA A 147 2.50 6.95 8.23
C ALA A 147 1.52 7.04 7.04
N LEU A 148 1.18 5.90 6.44
CA LEU A 148 0.19 5.81 5.36
C LEU A 148 -1.20 6.25 5.83
N GLY A 149 -1.67 5.73 6.98
CA GLY A 149 -2.96 6.08 7.56
C GLY A 149 -3.04 7.57 7.95
N GLU A 150 -1.96 8.13 8.49
CA GLU A 150 -1.86 9.56 8.78
C GLU A 150 -1.98 10.41 7.50
N ALA A 151 -1.29 10.02 6.42
CA ALA A 151 -1.35 10.73 5.14
C ALA A 151 -2.75 10.67 4.53
N LEU A 152 -3.41 9.52 4.57
CA LEU A 152 -4.81 9.37 4.13
C LEU A 152 -5.76 10.27 4.93
N ARG A 153 -5.62 10.31 6.25
CA ARG A 153 -6.44 11.20 7.10
C ARG A 153 -6.21 12.67 6.80
N ARG A 154 -4.97 13.09 6.58
CA ARG A 154 -4.64 14.47 6.16
C ARG A 154 -5.25 14.82 4.80
N ALA A 155 -5.41 13.84 3.92
CA ALA A 155 -6.11 13.99 2.64
C ALA A 155 -7.65 13.97 2.77
N GLY A 156 -8.19 13.84 4.00
CA GLY A 156 -9.62 13.89 4.31
C GLY A 156 -10.33 12.54 4.30
N PHE A 157 -9.62 11.43 4.14
CA PHE A 157 -10.19 10.09 4.25
C PHE A 157 -10.33 9.67 5.72
N GLN A 158 -11.38 8.90 6.03
CA GLN A 158 -11.62 8.42 7.39
C GLN A 158 -11.25 6.94 7.53
N PRO A 159 -10.65 6.53 8.66
CA PRO A 159 -10.42 5.12 8.90
C PRO A 159 -11.72 4.40 9.26
N SER A 160 -11.89 3.19 8.73
CA SER A 160 -12.93 2.27 9.18
C SER A 160 -12.55 1.65 10.53
N LEU A 161 -13.50 1.53 11.42
CA LEU A 161 -13.31 0.85 12.73
C LEU A 161 -13.90 -0.56 12.74
N TYR A 162 -14.53 -0.96 11.65
CA TYR A 162 -15.31 -2.17 11.48
C TYR A 162 -14.59 -3.45 11.89
N HIS A 163 -13.34 -3.61 11.47
CA HIS A 163 -12.59 -4.85 11.67
C HIS A 163 -12.23 -5.14 13.15
N ALA A 164 -12.34 -4.15 14.03
CA ALA A 164 -12.14 -4.34 15.46
C ALA A 164 -13.43 -4.74 16.19
N ASP A 165 -14.58 -4.73 15.53
CA ASP A 165 -15.86 -5.13 16.13
C ASP A 165 -15.78 -6.57 16.66
N PRO A 166 -16.32 -6.86 17.86
CA PRO A 166 -16.26 -8.18 18.49
C PRO A 166 -17.29 -9.15 17.89
N ILE A 167 -17.17 -9.40 16.59
CA ILE A 167 -18.08 -10.23 15.79
C ILE A 167 -17.32 -11.36 15.07
N ALA A 168 -18.03 -12.42 14.74
CA ALA A 168 -17.46 -13.55 14.01
C ALA A 168 -16.87 -13.11 12.66
N GLY A 169 -15.65 -13.51 12.38
CA GLY A 169 -14.91 -13.15 11.17
C GLY A 169 -14.10 -11.85 11.29
N GLU A 170 -14.40 -11.01 12.29
CA GLU A 170 -13.68 -9.77 12.56
C GLU A 170 -12.83 -9.88 13.85
N SER A 171 -12.96 -8.99 14.81
CA SER A 171 -12.19 -8.96 16.07
C SER A 171 -10.69 -8.81 15.86
N LYS A 172 -10.29 -8.04 14.86
CA LYS A 172 -8.89 -7.73 14.55
C LYS A 172 -8.44 -6.56 15.41
N PRO A 173 -7.52 -6.75 16.38
CA PRO A 173 -7.13 -5.68 17.29
C PRO A 173 -6.44 -4.54 16.58
N PHE A 174 -6.65 -3.32 17.06
CA PHE A 174 -5.91 -2.17 16.55
C PHE A 174 -4.41 -2.28 16.86
N ALA A 175 -3.61 -1.98 15.86
CA ALA A 175 -2.19 -1.67 16.01
C ALA A 175 -1.97 -0.16 16.19
N ASP A 176 -2.74 0.65 15.45
CA ASP A 176 -2.83 2.11 15.56
C ASP A 176 -4.26 2.55 15.19
N ARG A 177 -5.09 2.75 16.23
CA ARG A 177 -6.50 3.09 16.04
C ARG A 177 -6.69 4.42 15.32
N ALA A 178 -5.87 5.43 15.64
CA ALA A 178 -6.01 6.75 15.07
C ALA A 178 -5.80 6.74 13.54
N ASN A 179 -4.94 5.86 13.05
CA ASN A 179 -4.56 5.75 11.65
C ASN A 179 -5.19 4.53 10.95
N GLY A 180 -6.18 3.86 11.56
CA GLY A 180 -6.91 2.75 10.96
C GLY A 180 -6.09 1.49 10.73
N VAL A 181 -5.04 1.26 11.54
CA VAL A 181 -4.17 0.09 11.40
C VAL A 181 -4.59 -1.02 12.34
N HIS A 182 -4.77 -2.22 11.80
CA HIS A 182 -5.16 -3.44 12.52
C HIS A 182 -4.09 -4.53 12.39
N TYR A 183 -4.00 -5.40 13.40
CA TYR A 183 -3.26 -6.64 13.29
C TYR A 183 -4.10 -7.72 12.62
N TYR A 184 -3.58 -8.32 11.55
CA TYR A 184 -4.15 -9.51 10.92
C TYR A 184 -3.04 -10.52 10.61
N ASP A 185 -2.61 -11.26 11.61
CA ASP A 185 -1.42 -12.11 11.58
C ASP A 185 -1.45 -13.24 10.56
N ASN A 186 -2.66 -13.71 10.20
CA ASN A 186 -2.82 -14.86 9.30
C ASN A 186 -2.94 -14.51 7.82
N LEU A 187 -3.00 -13.21 7.45
CA LEU A 187 -3.00 -12.82 6.05
C LEU A 187 -1.75 -13.34 5.34
N VAL A 188 -1.95 -14.22 4.35
CA VAL A 188 -0.87 -14.95 3.69
C VAL A 188 0.13 -13.99 3.03
N VAL A 189 -0.35 -13.01 2.28
CA VAL A 189 0.51 -12.05 1.57
C VAL A 189 1.39 -11.25 2.54
N LEU A 190 0.87 -10.87 3.71
CA LEU A 190 1.61 -10.08 4.69
C LEU A 190 2.66 -10.89 5.44
N LYS A 191 2.28 -12.09 5.95
CA LYS A 191 3.22 -12.94 6.73
C LYS A 191 4.30 -13.59 5.85
N SER A 192 4.06 -13.71 4.54
CA SER A 192 4.99 -14.35 3.59
C SER A 192 5.84 -13.34 2.83
N ALA A 193 5.54 -12.05 2.90
CA ALA A 193 6.37 -11.01 2.29
C ALA A 193 7.75 -10.97 2.96
N ALA A 194 8.82 -10.86 2.16
CA ALA A 194 10.19 -10.80 2.66
C ALA A 194 10.57 -9.40 3.17
N SER A 195 9.85 -8.37 2.77
CA SER A 195 10.00 -6.98 3.19
C SER A 195 8.87 -6.55 4.13
N PRO A 196 8.97 -5.37 4.78
CA PRO A 196 7.82 -4.76 5.46
C PRO A 196 6.61 -4.73 4.54
N ALA A 197 5.43 -5.07 5.06
CA ALA A 197 4.25 -5.28 4.25
C ALA A 197 2.98 -4.70 4.90
N VAL A 198 2.12 -4.11 4.06
CA VAL A 198 0.80 -3.61 4.42
C VAL A 198 -0.22 -4.09 3.39
N LEU A 199 -1.40 -4.49 3.83
CA LEU A 199 -2.58 -4.59 2.99
C LEU A 199 -3.45 -3.35 3.24
N PHE A 200 -3.85 -2.70 2.18
CA PHE A 200 -4.63 -1.48 2.18
C PHE A 200 -6.01 -1.74 1.56
N GLU A 201 -7.03 -1.64 2.39
CA GLU A 201 -8.43 -1.56 1.99
C GLU A 201 -8.79 -0.09 1.80
N ALA A 202 -9.02 0.35 0.57
CA ALA A 202 -9.16 1.77 0.25
C ALA A 202 -10.51 2.36 0.66
N GLY A 203 -11.51 1.51 0.89
CA GLY A 203 -12.87 1.84 1.34
C GLY A 203 -13.80 0.67 1.11
N VAL A 204 -15.06 0.81 1.53
CA VAL A 204 -16.08 -0.25 1.53
C VAL A 204 -16.96 -0.17 0.29
N ILE A 205 -16.74 -1.02 -0.72
CA ILE A 205 -17.45 -0.94 -2.01
C ILE A 205 -18.90 -1.45 -1.97
N VAL A 206 -19.30 -2.15 -0.91
CA VAL A 206 -20.73 -2.49 -0.71
C VAL A 206 -21.52 -1.34 -0.08
N ASN A 207 -20.88 -0.25 0.34
CA ASN A 207 -21.53 0.98 0.75
C ASN A 207 -21.90 1.79 -0.51
N ARG A 208 -23.20 2.14 -0.64
CA ARG A 208 -23.76 2.74 -1.87
C ARG A 208 -23.22 4.14 -2.18
N ASP A 209 -22.86 4.89 -1.16
CA ASP A 209 -22.30 6.25 -1.34
C ASP A 209 -20.78 6.19 -1.53
N GLU A 210 -20.09 5.36 -0.73
CA GLU A 210 -18.63 5.24 -0.82
C GLU A 210 -18.18 4.61 -2.14
N GLU A 211 -18.89 3.61 -2.66
CA GLU A 211 -18.65 3.04 -3.99
C GLU A 211 -18.54 4.12 -5.07
N LEU A 212 -19.50 5.07 -5.08
CA LEU A 212 -19.53 6.16 -6.06
C LEU A 212 -18.32 7.09 -5.89
N VAL A 213 -17.93 7.39 -4.66
CA VAL A 213 -16.76 8.22 -4.35
C VAL A 213 -15.48 7.52 -4.81
N LEU A 214 -15.30 6.24 -4.47
CA LEU A 214 -14.12 5.43 -4.85
C LEU A 214 -14.02 5.24 -6.37
N GLY A 215 -15.15 5.21 -7.07
CA GLY A 215 -15.22 5.13 -8.53
C GLY A 215 -14.72 6.38 -9.27
N GLN A 216 -14.59 7.54 -8.59
CA GLN A 216 -14.16 8.80 -9.20
C GLN A 216 -12.64 8.86 -9.41
N ALA A 217 -12.20 9.28 -10.59
CA ALA A 217 -10.78 9.42 -10.90
C ALA A 217 -10.06 10.39 -9.95
N GLY A 218 -10.68 11.53 -9.62
CA GLY A 218 -10.11 12.51 -8.69
C GLY A 218 -9.96 11.97 -7.26
N THR A 219 -10.83 11.07 -6.81
CA THR A 219 -10.69 10.39 -5.51
C THR A 219 -9.51 9.43 -5.53
N ARG A 220 -9.38 8.60 -6.59
CA ARG A 220 -8.24 7.69 -6.74
C ARG A 220 -6.91 8.44 -6.79
N GLU A 221 -6.86 9.57 -7.50
CA GLU A 221 -5.66 10.43 -7.53
C GLU A 221 -5.31 10.95 -6.13
N ARG A 222 -6.27 11.46 -5.36
CA ARG A 222 -6.04 11.93 -3.99
C ARG A 222 -5.54 10.82 -3.08
N ILE A 223 -6.13 9.61 -3.17
CA ILE A 223 -5.65 8.43 -2.43
C ILE A 223 -4.23 8.10 -2.83
N ALA A 224 -3.93 8.04 -4.13
CA ALA A 224 -2.61 7.70 -4.65
C ALA A 224 -1.52 8.69 -4.19
N VAL A 225 -1.81 9.98 -4.20
CA VAL A 225 -0.90 11.04 -3.70
C VAL A 225 -0.65 10.85 -2.19
N ALA A 226 -1.70 10.58 -1.41
CA ALA A 226 -1.56 10.33 0.03
C ALA A 226 -0.73 9.07 0.31
N VAL A 227 -0.95 7.98 -0.44
CA VAL A 227 -0.17 6.74 -0.35
C VAL A 227 1.31 7.00 -0.65
N ALA A 228 1.59 7.73 -1.74
CA ALA A 228 2.96 8.05 -2.12
C ALA A 228 3.67 8.92 -1.08
N ALA A 229 2.99 9.91 -0.51
CA ALA A 229 3.54 10.76 0.55
C ALA A 229 3.83 9.96 1.84
N GLY A 230 2.90 9.09 2.27
CA GLY A 230 3.07 8.27 3.47
C GLY A 230 4.21 7.26 3.33
N LEU A 231 4.29 6.56 2.20
CA LEU A 231 5.35 5.58 1.94
C LEU A 231 6.70 6.25 1.69
N GLY A 232 6.76 7.37 0.95
CA GLY A 232 7.98 8.14 0.73
C GLY A 232 8.62 8.54 2.05
N GLY A 233 7.86 9.20 2.95
CA GLY A 233 8.36 9.58 4.26
C GLY A 233 8.83 8.40 5.14
N CYS A 234 8.14 7.25 5.06
CA CYS A 234 8.54 6.04 5.80
C CYS A 234 9.82 5.40 5.24
N LEU A 235 9.97 5.34 3.91
CA LEU A 235 11.10 4.67 3.27
C LEU A 235 12.37 5.51 3.31
N ASP A 236 12.26 6.84 3.16
CA ASP A 236 13.38 7.78 3.28
C ASP A 236 13.98 7.79 4.71
N ALA A 237 13.13 7.74 5.73
CA ALA A 237 13.57 7.66 7.12
C ALA A 237 14.39 6.38 7.43
N LYS A 238 14.26 5.31 6.62
CA LYS A 238 15.08 4.10 6.71
C LYS A 238 16.43 4.25 6.02
N GLY A 239 16.50 4.99 4.91
CA GLY A 239 17.74 5.29 4.20
C GLY A 239 18.74 5.99 5.10
N THR A 240 18.30 7.00 5.83
CA THR A 240 19.11 7.78 6.77
C THR A 240 19.62 7.00 7.99
N LYS A 241 18.98 5.86 8.35
CA LYS A 241 19.43 4.98 9.44
C LYS A 241 20.44 3.91 8.98
N ARG A 242 20.52 3.61 7.70
CA ARG A 242 21.51 2.66 7.15
C ARG A 242 22.90 3.26 6.95
N GLU A 243 23.01 4.58 6.90
CA GLU A 243 24.27 5.32 6.71
C GLU A 243 24.95 5.74 8.03
N ARG A 244 24.41 5.33 9.19
CA ARG A 244 25.00 5.57 10.54
C ARG A 244 25.34 4.26 11.21
#